data_2f863cc2a19855e93a5f8a0ab19b7f71
#
_entry.id   2f863cc2a19855e93a5f8a0ab19b7f71
#
_cell.length_a   1.000
_cell.length_b   1.000
_cell.length_c   1.000
_cell.angle_alpha   90.00
_cell.angle_beta   90.00
_cell.angle_gamma   90.00
#
_symmetry.space_group_name_H-M   'P 1'
#
loop_
_entity.id
_entity.type
_entity.pdbx_description
1 polymer ?
#
loop_
_entity_poly.entity_id
_entity_poly.type
_entity_poly.pdbx_seq_one_letter_code
_entity_poly.pdbx_strand_id
1 'polypeptide(L)'
;MSLLGGWIPNLFKITHVRLQLAMSLVAGFMVGIAVLHLLPHSVSIRGDNNALEAVTLWLMIGLATMFVMIRSFHFHQHEQPPTYTDNPREGDNLSIASFSYNWIGVALGFSIHSFIEGAALVAALQVQLFHSSHFPWIWLGVLMAILLHKPLDSMSISFLIKEGGWKSSTNYLVNILFALICPLGALIFYFGATKYFDLDFLSNTMAFSSGAFICIALSDLLPEAHQHRHDRFTLTIIFLVGLLFSYLLRIMEVNAGLTRHF
;
A
#
# COMPACT_ATOMS: atom_id res chain seq x y z
N MET A 1 -8.34 4.11 -10.70
CA MET A 1 -8.74 3.31 -9.52
C MET A 1 -8.86 4.17 -8.27
N SER A 2 -7.88 5.01 -7.91
CA SER A 2 -7.96 5.90 -6.74
C SER A 2 -9.22 6.79 -6.75
N LEU A 3 -9.55 7.45 -7.86
CA LEU A 3 -10.77 8.27 -7.97
C LEU A 3 -12.05 7.47 -7.73
N LEU A 4 -12.10 6.21 -8.18
CA LEU A 4 -13.24 5.32 -7.92
C LEU A 4 -13.37 5.05 -6.42
N GLY A 5 -12.27 4.77 -5.72
CA GLY A 5 -12.26 4.56 -4.28
C GLY A 5 -12.82 5.75 -3.50
N GLY A 6 -12.41 6.98 -3.87
CA GLY A 6 -12.93 8.20 -3.26
C GLY A 6 -14.43 8.46 -3.50
N TRP A 7 -15.01 7.86 -4.56
CA TRP A 7 -16.44 7.97 -4.89
C TRP A 7 -17.29 6.85 -4.30
N ILE A 8 -16.71 5.69 -4.06
CA ILE A 8 -17.43 4.51 -3.54
C ILE A 8 -18.25 4.81 -2.29
N PRO A 9 -17.75 5.54 -1.26
CA PRO A 9 -18.54 5.88 -0.09
C PRO A 9 -19.73 6.81 -0.37
N ASN A 10 -19.76 7.45 -1.53
CA ASN A 10 -20.87 8.30 -1.96
C ASN A 10 -21.93 7.54 -2.76
N LEU A 11 -21.51 6.50 -3.50
CA LEU A 11 -22.34 5.78 -4.45
C LEU A 11 -22.96 4.51 -3.85
N PHE A 12 -22.28 3.85 -2.94
CA PHE A 12 -22.70 2.57 -2.37
C PHE A 12 -22.67 2.61 -0.85
N LYS A 13 -23.72 2.11 -0.22
CA LYS A 13 -23.71 1.71 1.19
C LYS A 13 -22.94 0.38 1.30
N ILE A 14 -21.60 0.46 1.29
CA ILE A 14 -20.80 -0.73 1.52
C ILE A 14 -20.99 -1.15 2.97
N THR A 15 -21.43 -2.39 3.19
CA THR A 15 -21.53 -2.92 4.55
C THR A 15 -20.11 -3.08 5.11
N HIS A 16 -19.94 -2.81 6.39
CA HIS A 16 -18.66 -2.92 7.10
C HIS A 16 -17.99 -4.29 6.86
N VAL A 17 -18.76 -5.38 6.87
CA VAL A 17 -18.27 -6.74 6.61
C VAL A 17 -17.67 -6.89 5.20
N ARG A 18 -18.33 -6.35 4.18
CA ARG A 18 -17.80 -6.44 2.80
C ARG A 18 -16.47 -5.68 2.64
N LEU A 19 -16.35 -4.56 3.34
CA LEU A 19 -15.10 -3.80 3.37
C LEU A 19 -13.98 -4.61 4.03
N GLN A 20 -14.24 -5.19 5.20
CA GLN A 20 -13.27 -6.03 5.92
C GLN A 20 -12.82 -7.24 5.10
N LEU A 21 -13.74 -7.92 4.38
CA LEU A 21 -13.39 -9.02 3.49
C LEU A 21 -12.46 -8.55 2.35
N ALA A 22 -12.77 -7.40 1.73
CA ALA A 22 -11.93 -6.82 0.68
C ALA A 22 -10.53 -6.46 1.21
N MET A 23 -10.45 -5.83 2.37
CA MET A 23 -9.18 -5.46 3.01
C MET A 23 -8.34 -6.70 3.35
N SER A 24 -8.96 -7.74 3.89
CA SER A 24 -8.28 -8.99 4.21
C SER A 24 -7.75 -9.71 2.96
N LEU A 25 -8.52 -9.76 1.87
CA LEU A 25 -8.10 -10.31 0.59
C LEU A 25 -6.88 -9.56 0.03
N VAL A 26 -6.98 -8.23 0.00
CA VAL A 26 -5.93 -7.36 -0.53
C VAL A 26 -4.67 -7.44 0.32
N ALA A 27 -4.80 -7.47 1.65
CA ALA A 27 -3.66 -7.65 2.56
C ALA A 27 -2.90 -8.95 2.26
N GLY A 28 -3.62 -10.08 2.13
CA GLY A 28 -3.02 -11.35 1.77
C GLY A 28 -2.32 -11.31 0.41
N PHE A 29 -2.96 -10.71 -0.59
CA PHE A 29 -2.38 -10.55 -1.92
C PHE A 29 -1.11 -9.68 -1.90
N MET A 30 -1.12 -8.55 -1.18
CA MET A 30 0.04 -7.66 -1.05
C MET A 30 1.23 -8.35 -0.37
N VAL A 31 1.00 -9.07 0.74
CA VAL A 31 2.06 -9.87 1.39
C VAL A 31 2.62 -10.90 0.42
N GLY A 32 1.76 -11.58 -0.32
CA GLY A 32 2.19 -12.57 -1.31
C GLY A 32 3.02 -11.96 -2.44
N ILE A 33 2.63 -10.82 -3.01
CA ILE A 33 3.43 -10.11 -4.02
C ILE A 33 4.78 -9.67 -3.44
N ALA A 34 4.80 -9.13 -2.22
CA ALA A 34 6.04 -8.71 -1.57
C ALA A 34 7.03 -9.87 -1.41
N VAL A 35 6.55 -11.00 -0.88
CA VAL A 35 7.42 -12.14 -0.50
C VAL A 35 7.73 -13.06 -1.69
N LEU A 36 6.77 -13.30 -2.59
CA LEU A 36 6.90 -14.28 -3.66
C LEU A 36 7.37 -13.68 -4.99
N HIS A 37 7.24 -12.36 -5.17
CA HIS A 37 7.65 -11.69 -6.41
C HIS A 37 8.77 -10.68 -6.17
N LEU A 38 8.51 -9.60 -5.42
CA LEU A 38 9.48 -8.50 -5.27
C LEU A 38 10.78 -8.97 -4.61
N LEU A 39 10.69 -9.72 -3.52
CA LEU A 39 11.87 -10.14 -2.76
C LEU A 39 12.76 -11.11 -3.54
N PRO A 40 12.27 -12.21 -4.15
CA PRO A 40 13.13 -13.10 -4.95
C PRO A 40 13.75 -12.41 -6.15
N HIS A 41 13.01 -11.51 -6.81
CA HIS A 41 13.55 -10.77 -7.95
C HIS A 41 14.63 -9.78 -7.54
N SER A 42 14.49 -9.10 -6.38
CA SER A 42 15.54 -8.22 -5.89
C SER A 42 16.86 -8.96 -5.63
N VAL A 43 16.79 -10.18 -5.07
CA VAL A 43 17.97 -11.04 -4.87
C VAL A 43 18.57 -11.46 -6.22
N SER A 44 17.74 -11.90 -7.17
CA SER A 44 18.20 -12.39 -8.47
C SER A 44 18.85 -11.31 -9.34
N ILE A 45 18.38 -10.06 -9.26
CA ILE A 45 18.92 -8.92 -10.00
C ILE A 45 20.34 -8.59 -9.52
N ARG A 46 20.57 -8.63 -8.21
CA ARG A 46 21.84 -8.27 -7.62
C ARG A 46 22.93 -9.29 -7.97
N GLY A 47 22.63 -10.59 -7.85
CA GLY A 47 23.48 -11.68 -8.36
C GLY A 47 24.85 -11.83 -7.71
N ASP A 48 25.16 -11.07 -6.65
CA ASP A 48 26.43 -11.14 -5.91
C ASP A 48 26.30 -12.05 -4.68
N ASN A 49 27.43 -12.42 -4.08
CA ASN A 49 27.48 -13.29 -2.89
C ASN A 49 26.81 -12.64 -1.65
N ASN A 50 26.67 -11.32 -1.64
CA ASN A 50 26.08 -10.55 -0.53
C ASN A 50 24.64 -10.09 -0.85
N ALA A 51 24.06 -10.58 -1.96
CA ALA A 51 22.73 -10.16 -2.42
C ALA A 51 21.68 -10.30 -1.32
N LEU A 52 21.64 -11.45 -0.64
CA LEU A 52 20.67 -11.70 0.42
C LEU A 52 20.81 -10.73 1.59
N GLU A 53 22.04 -10.44 2.03
CA GLU A 53 22.31 -9.50 3.13
C GLU A 53 21.85 -8.08 2.79
N ALA A 54 22.19 -7.59 1.62
CA ALA A 54 21.80 -6.26 1.17
C ALA A 54 20.28 -6.15 0.98
N VAL A 55 19.67 -7.15 0.36
CA VAL A 55 18.21 -7.18 0.11
C VAL A 55 17.43 -7.23 1.43
N THR A 56 17.85 -8.05 2.39
CA THR A 56 17.20 -8.10 3.71
C THR A 56 17.37 -6.81 4.49
N LEU A 57 18.52 -6.13 4.37
CA LEU A 57 18.71 -4.81 4.96
C LEU A 57 17.74 -3.78 4.38
N TRP A 58 17.63 -3.69 3.05
CA TRP A 58 16.72 -2.75 2.40
C TRP A 58 15.25 -3.06 2.63
N LEU A 59 14.88 -4.34 2.72
CA LEU A 59 13.56 -4.77 3.16
C LEU A 59 13.25 -4.27 4.58
N MET A 60 14.19 -4.45 5.51
CA MET A 60 14.03 -3.97 6.89
C MET A 60 13.92 -2.44 6.94
N ILE A 61 14.71 -1.71 6.15
CA ILE A 61 14.64 -0.25 6.05
C ILE A 61 13.26 0.18 5.51
N GLY A 62 12.75 -0.48 4.47
CA GLY A 62 11.42 -0.21 3.91
C GLY A 62 10.30 -0.44 4.92
N LEU A 63 10.33 -1.58 5.61
CA LEU A 63 9.40 -1.91 6.67
C LEU A 63 9.45 -0.89 7.82
N ALA A 64 10.64 -0.56 8.32
CA ALA A 64 10.83 0.38 9.41
C ALA A 64 10.39 1.79 9.02
N THR A 65 10.75 2.25 7.82
CA THR A 65 10.35 3.57 7.31
C THR A 65 8.84 3.67 7.23
N MET A 66 8.18 2.65 6.67
CA MET A 66 6.73 2.64 6.55
C MET A 66 6.05 2.53 7.90
N PHE A 67 6.58 1.71 8.82
CA PHE A 67 6.08 1.61 10.19
C PHE A 67 6.15 2.95 10.93
N VAL A 68 7.30 3.63 10.88
CA VAL A 68 7.45 4.96 11.51
C VAL A 68 6.49 5.96 10.87
N MET A 69 6.34 5.93 9.55
CA MET A 69 5.44 6.81 8.82
C MET A 69 3.97 6.59 9.24
N ILE A 70 3.49 5.35 9.22
CA ILE A 70 2.14 5.00 9.66
C ILE A 70 1.95 5.47 11.12
N ARG A 71 2.87 5.13 12.01
CA ARG A 71 2.78 5.51 13.42
C ARG A 71 2.81 7.03 13.64
N SER A 72 3.62 7.76 12.88
CA SER A 72 3.71 9.23 12.99
C SER A 72 2.41 9.93 12.59
N PHE A 73 1.66 9.35 11.65
CA PHE A 73 0.41 9.93 11.17
C PHE A 73 -0.83 9.36 11.86
N HIS A 74 -0.75 8.15 12.46
CA HIS A 74 -1.86 7.50 13.17
C HIS A 74 -1.94 7.89 14.67
N PHE A 75 -1.01 8.67 15.21
CA PHE A 75 -0.97 9.01 16.64
C PHE A 75 -2.22 9.72 17.19
N HIS A 76 -3.14 10.16 16.30
CA HIS A 76 -4.34 10.89 16.70
C HIS A 76 -5.66 10.09 16.56
N GLN A 77 -5.62 8.82 16.14
CA GLN A 77 -6.85 8.03 15.95
C GLN A 77 -7.40 7.38 17.24
N HIS A 78 -6.70 7.46 18.37
CA HIS A 78 -7.11 6.86 19.65
C HIS A 78 -7.83 7.78 20.61
N GLU A 79 -8.07 9.02 20.27
CA GLU A 79 -9.02 9.82 21.07
C GLU A 79 -10.44 9.35 20.71
N GLN A 80 -11.08 8.71 21.68
CA GLN A 80 -12.50 8.35 21.62
C GLN A 80 -13.32 9.58 21.21
N PRO A 81 -14.37 9.42 20.38
CA PRO A 81 -15.27 10.53 20.09
C PRO A 81 -15.73 11.14 21.41
N PRO A 82 -15.75 12.47 21.53
CA PRO A 82 -16.14 13.13 22.78
C PRO A 82 -17.49 12.57 23.21
N THR A 83 -17.53 11.94 24.37
CA THR A 83 -18.78 11.60 25.04
C THR A 83 -19.52 12.90 25.22
N TYR A 84 -20.69 13.01 24.61
CA TYR A 84 -21.57 14.19 24.73
C TYR A 84 -21.90 14.36 26.21
N THR A 85 -21.16 15.22 26.88
CA THR A 85 -21.49 15.68 28.21
C THR A 85 -22.20 17.02 28.07
N ASP A 86 -23.37 17.16 28.68
CA ASP A 86 -24.26 18.35 28.60
C ASP A 86 -23.63 19.68 29.07
N ASN A 87 -22.30 19.71 29.31
CA ASN A 87 -21.59 20.91 29.72
C ASN A 87 -20.26 21.05 28.96
N PRO A 88 -20.21 21.86 27.90
CA PRO A 88 -18.97 22.11 27.14
C PRO A 88 -17.97 22.89 28.05
N ARG A 89 -16.84 22.23 28.39
CA ARG A 89 -15.69 22.88 29.02
C ARG A 89 -14.77 23.42 27.91
N GLU A 90 -14.01 24.48 28.21
CA GLU A 90 -13.09 25.12 27.25
C GLU A 90 -12.07 24.17 26.59
N GLY A 91 -11.83 22.97 27.17
CA GLY A 91 -11.00 21.92 26.55
C GLY A 91 -11.64 21.19 25.36
N ASP A 92 -12.98 21.23 25.21
CA ASP A 92 -13.69 20.50 24.17
C ASP A 92 -13.47 21.09 22.76
N ASN A 93 -13.20 22.39 22.68
CA ASN A 93 -12.95 23.09 21.42
C ASN A 93 -11.58 22.71 20.80
N LEU A 94 -10.58 22.36 21.62
CA LEU A 94 -9.26 21.92 21.13
C LEU A 94 -9.32 20.47 20.61
N SER A 95 -10.11 19.61 21.25
CA SER A 95 -10.27 18.21 20.82
C SER A 95 -11.04 18.10 19.49
N ILE A 96 -12.07 18.92 19.30
CA ILE A 96 -12.84 18.98 18.04
C ILE A 96 -11.97 19.53 16.89
N ALA A 97 -11.15 20.55 17.16
CA ALA A 97 -10.25 21.11 16.17
C ALA A 97 -9.14 20.13 15.75
N SER A 98 -8.57 19.34 16.70
CA SER A 98 -7.56 18.34 16.40
C SER A 98 -8.12 17.19 15.56
N PHE A 99 -9.34 16.75 15.84
CA PHE A 99 -10.03 15.72 15.07
C PHE A 99 -10.33 16.16 13.63
N SER A 100 -10.67 17.44 13.43
CA SER A 100 -11.01 17.99 12.12
C SER A 100 -9.85 17.97 11.10
N TYR A 101 -8.58 17.96 11.54
CA TYR A 101 -7.40 18.01 10.67
C TYR A 101 -6.63 16.68 10.54
N ASN A 102 -7.05 15.62 11.22
CA ASN A 102 -6.37 14.32 11.21
C ASN A 102 -6.22 13.72 9.80
N TRP A 103 -7.15 13.98 8.89
CA TRP A 103 -7.09 13.49 7.53
C TRP A 103 -5.84 13.97 6.77
N ILE A 104 -5.28 15.14 7.10
CA ILE A 104 -4.10 15.70 6.42
C ILE A 104 -2.89 14.81 6.64
N GLY A 105 -2.64 14.40 7.89
CA GLY A 105 -1.53 13.50 8.23
C GLY A 105 -1.63 12.17 7.51
N VAL A 106 -2.82 11.56 7.52
CA VAL A 106 -3.09 10.30 6.83
C VAL A 106 -2.94 10.46 5.31
N ALA A 107 -3.47 11.53 4.73
CA ALA A 107 -3.34 11.81 3.30
C ALA A 107 -1.87 12.02 2.89
N LEU A 108 -1.06 12.70 3.70
CA LEU A 108 0.37 12.86 3.47
C LEU A 108 1.10 11.52 3.57
N GLY A 109 0.80 10.71 4.58
CA GLY A 109 1.37 9.37 4.74
C GLY A 109 1.08 8.48 3.53
N PHE A 110 -0.18 8.39 3.12
CA PHE A 110 -0.56 7.66 1.91
C PHE A 110 0.01 8.27 0.63
N SER A 111 0.26 9.57 0.59
CA SER A 111 0.90 10.22 -0.55
C SER A 111 2.35 9.79 -0.72
N ILE A 112 3.13 9.78 0.35
CA ILE A 112 4.53 9.30 0.33
C ILE A 112 4.57 7.83 -0.05
N HIS A 113 3.70 7.01 0.55
CA HIS A 113 3.55 5.61 0.19
C HIS A 113 3.24 5.44 -1.30
N SER A 114 2.24 6.16 -1.80
CA SER A 114 1.81 6.16 -3.19
C SER A 114 2.93 6.56 -4.17
N PHE A 115 3.79 7.49 -3.78
CA PHE A 115 4.96 7.88 -4.55
C PHE A 115 5.97 6.73 -4.66
N ILE A 116 6.24 6.03 -3.55
CA ILE A 116 7.13 4.86 -3.50
C ILE A 116 6.57 3.71 -4.35
N GLU A 117 5.27 3.49 -4.37
CA GLU A 117 4.63 2.50 -5.25
C GLU A 117 4.87 2.77 -6.73
N GLY A 118 4.80 4.05 -7.13
CA GLY A 118 5.14 4.45 -8.49
C GLY A 118 6.58 4.08 -8.85
N ALA A 119 7.51 4.31 -7.93
CA ALA A 119 8.91 3.90 -8.09
C ALA A 119 9.05 2.37 -8.18
N ALA A 120 8.36 1.62 -7.31
CA ALA A 120 8.36 0.15 -7.33
C ALA A 120 7.84 -0.43 -8.66
N LEU A 121 6.77 0.16 -9.20
CA LEU A 121 6.20 -0.26 -10.48
C LEU A 121 7.21 -0.08 -11.62
N VAL A 122 7.90 1.05 -11.67
CA VAL A 122 8.93 1.31 -12.69
C VAL A 122 10.14 0.41 -12.47
N ALA A 123 10.57 0.18 -11.23
CA ALA A 123 11.63 -0.76 -10.93
C ALA A 123 11.31 -2.16 -11.46
N ALA A 124 10.11 -2.68 -11.18
CA ALA A 124 9.66 -3.97 -11.69
C ALA A 124 9.60 -4.01 -13.24
N LEU A 125 9.20 -2.92 -13.89
CA LEU A 125 9.18 -2.80 -15.35
C LEU A 125 10.60 -2.78 -15.94
N GLN A 126 11.53 -2.04 -15.35
CA GLN A 126 12.93 -1.95 -15.80
C GLN A 126 13.63 -3.31 -15.71
N VAL A 127 13.43 -4.05 -14.63
CA VAL A 127 13.94 -5.43 -14.49
C VAL A 127 13.56 -6.28 -15.68
N GLN A 128 12.31 -6.23 -16.09
CA GLN A 128 11.83 -7.00 -17.22
C GLN A 128 12.50 -6.57 -18.55
N LEU A 129 12.71 -5.28 -18.75
CA LEU A 129 13.35 -4.77 -19.96
C LEU A 129 14.81 -5.18 -20.06
N PHE A 130 15.54 -5.25 -18.93
CA PHE A 130 16.94 -5.65 -18.91
C PHE A 130 17.16 -7.16 -19.07
N HIS A 131 16.22 -8.00 -18.60
CA HIS A 131 16.41 -9.45 -18.60
C HIS A 131 15.80 -10.16 -19.81
N SER A 132 15.35 -9.45 -20.85
CA SER A 132 14.81 -10.03 -22.11
C SER A 132 13.80 -11.17 -21.92
N SER A 133 13.14 -11.23 -20.79
CA SER A 133 12.16 -12.25 -20.48
C SER A 133 10.90 -12.02 -21.32
N HIS A 134 10.49 -13.02 -22.07
CA HIS A 134 9.36 -12.97 -23.01
C HIS A 134 7.97 -12.77 -22.33
N PHE A 135 7.90 -12.55 -21.00
CA PHE A 135 6.62 -12.48 -20.30
C PHE A 135 6.55 -11.35 -19.26
N PRO A 136 5.49 -10.52 -19.29
CA PRO A 136 5.40 -9.25 -18.56
C PRO A 136 4.82 -9.39 -17.12
N TRP A 137 5.05 -10.48 -16.40
CA TRP A 137 4.27 -10.79 -15.20
C TRP A 137 4.75 -10.09 -13.92
N ILE A 138 6.05 -9.72 -13.79
CA ILE A 138 6.57 -9.10 -12.57
C ILE A 138 5.91 -7.74 -12.34
N TRP A 139 6.01 -6.85 -13.32
CA TRP A 139 5.38 -5.54 -13.23
C TRP A 139 3.85 -5.63 -13.16
N LEU A 140 3.26 -6.66 -13.77
CA LEU A 140 1.82 -6.88 -13.72
C LEU A 140 1.37 -7.26 -12.31
N GLY A 141 2.11 -8.09 -11.57
CA GLY A 141 1.83 -8.41 -10.17
C GLY A 141 1.86 -7.17 -9.28
N VAL A 142 2.90 -6.34 -9.42
CA VAL A 142 3.00 -5.06 -8.71
C VAL A 142 1.87 -4.11 -9.11
N LEU A 143 1.57 -3.99 -10.40
CA LEU A 143 0.46 -3.18 -10.89
C LEU A 143 -0.89 -3.66 -10.32
N MET A 144 -1.15 -4.97 -10.32
CA MET A 144 -2.38 -5.52 -9.74
C MET A 144 -2.46 -5.25 -8.24
N ALA A 145 -1.36 -5.38 -7.50
CA ALA A 145 -1.32 -5.02 -6.09
C ALA A 145 -1.73 -3.56 -5.89
N ILE A 146 -1.11 -2.63 -6.62
CA ILE A 146 -1.43 -1.20 -6.56
C ILE A 146 -2.91 -0.96 -6.93
N LEU A 147 -3.40 -1.54 -8.01
CA LEU A 147 -4.78 -1.34 -8.47
C LEU A 147 -5.82 -1.85 -7.47
N LEU A 148 -5.52 -2.91 -6.72
CA LEU A 148 -6.45 -3.52 -5.77
C LEU A 148 -6.55 -2.73 -4.46
N HIS A 149 -5.42 -2.24 -3.91
CA HIS A 149 -5.47 -1.51 -2.64
C HIS A 149 -5.68 0.00 -2.80
N LYS A 150 -5.33 0.59 -3.93
CA LYS A 150 -5.49 2.03 -4.18
C LYS A 150 -6.89 2.60 -3.95
N PRO A 151 -7.99 1.89 -4.29
CA PRO A 151 -9.33 2.32 -3.92
C PRO A 151 -9.54 2.37 -2.40
N LEU A 152 -8.91 1.46 -1.63
CA LEU A 152 -9.04 1.42 -0.17
C LEU A 152 -8.34 2.63 0.48
N ASP A 153 -7.12 2.97 0.05
CA ASP A 153 -6.39 4.16 0.53
C ASP A 153 -7.22 5.44 0.30
N SER A 154 -7.70 5.61 -0.93
CA SER A 154 -8.53 6.75 -1.31
C SER A 154 -9.85 6.81 -0.55
N MET A 155 -10.45 5.66 -0.25
CA MET A 155 -11.68 5.56 0.54
C MET A 155 -11.42 5.94 2.00
N SER A 156 -10.29 5.52 2.59
CA SER A 156 -9.89 5.89 3.95
C SER A 156 -9.71 7.41 4.09
N ILE A 157 -9.00 8.04 3.14
CA ILE A 157 -8.87 9.50 3.10
C ILE A 157 -10.25 10.18 3.01
N SER A 158 -11.12 9.70 2.12
CA SER A 158 -12.45 10.28 1.90
C SER A 158 -13.34 10.15 3.13
N PHE A 159 -13.24 9.04 3.85
CA PHE A 159 -13.97 8.80 5.09
C PHE A 159 -13.56 9.82 6.15
N LEU A 160 -12.26 10.01 6.40
CA LEU A 160 -11.74 10.96 7.38
C LEU A 160 -12.08 12.42 7.04
N ILE A 161 -12.06 12.81 5.77
CA ILE A 161 -12.48 14.14 5.32
C ILE A 161 -13.95 14.40 5.66
N LYS A 162 -14.79 13.38 5.45
CA LYS A 162 -16.23 13.49 5.76
C LYS A 162 -16.50 13.53 7.26
N GLU A 163 -15.84 12.66 8.03
CA GLU A 163 -15.97 12.67 9.50
C GLU A 163 -15.50 14.00 10.10
N GLY A 164 -14.45 14.61 9.54
CA GLY A 164 -13.99 15.95 9.90
C GLY A 164 -14.95 17.08 9.49
N GLY A 165 -16.10 16.79 8.88
CA GLY A 165 -17.10 17.79 8.49
C GLY A 165 -16.70 18.67 7.30
N TRP A 166 -15.68 18.27 6.53
CA TRP A 166 -15.19 19.04 5.39
C TRP A 166 -16.11 18.92 4.17
N LYS A 167 -16.05 19.95 3.31
CA LYS A 167 -16.88 20.02 2.10
C LYS A 167 -16.54 18.93 1.09
N SER A 168 -17.53 18.46 0.35
CA SER A 168 -17.33 17.48 -0.73
C SER A 168 -16.31 17.95 -1.79
N SER A 169 -16.21 19.25 -2.05
CA SER A 169 -15.20 19.82 -2.96
C SER A 169 -13.77 19.56 -2.48
N THR A 170 -13.50 19.63 -1.16
CA THR A 170 -12.20 19.28 -0.57
C THR A 170 -11.89 17.81 -0.80
N ASN A 171 -12.87 16.93 -0.58
CA ASN A 171 -12.72 15.50 -0.82
C ASN A 171 -12.37 15.19 -2.28
N TYR A 172 -13.04 15.81 -3.25
CA TYR A 172 -12.72 15.63 -4.67
C TYR A 172 -11.32 16.11 -5.03
N LEU A 173 -10.94 17.31 -4.56
CA LEU A 173 -9.62 17.87 -4.82
C LEU A 173 -8.50 16.97 -4.26
N VAL A 174 -8.62 16.55 -3.00
CA VAL A 174 -7.62 15.69 -2.34
C VAL A 174 -7.50 14.36 -3.06
N ASN A 175 -8.60 13.73 -3.47
CA ASN A 175 -8.55 12.46 -4.20
C ASN A 175 -7.96 12.60 -5.62
N ILE A 176 -8.18 13.72 -6.30
CA ILE A 176 -7.53 14.01 -7.59
C ILE A 176 -6.02 14.16 -7.39
N LEU A 177 -5.59 14.96 -6.41
CA LEU A 177 -4.18 15.13 -6.10
C LEU A 177 -3.52 13.80 -5.72
N PHE A 178 -4.17 13.03 -4.84
CA PHE A 178 -3.70 11.71 -4.43
C PHE A 178 -3.58 10.73 -5.61
N ALA A 179 -4.52 10.76 -6.56
CA ALA A 179 -4.48 9.91 -7.74
C ALA A 179 -3.28 10.19 -8.66
N LEU A 180 -2.76 11.42 -8.65
CA LEU A 180 -1.61 11.83 -9.48
C LEU A 180 -0.27 11.46 -8.86
N ILE A 181 -0.19 11.17 -7.57
CA ILE A 181 1.08 10.96 -6.86
C ILE A 181 1.80 9.69 -7.33
N CYS A 182 1.09 8.58 -7.49
CA CYS A 182 1.69 7.34 -7.99
C CYS A 182 2.24 7.47 -9.43
N PRO A 183 1.49 8.00 -10.41
CA PRO A 183 2.04 8.34 -11.72
C PRO A 183 3.22 9.31 -11.67
N LEU A 184 3.19 10.31 -10.77
CA LEU A 184 4.29 11.24 -10.59
C LEU A 184 5.54 10.54 -10.08
N GLY A 185 5.42 9.67 -9.08
CA GLY A 185 6.49 8.83 -8.57
C GLY A 185 7.08 7.94 -9.67
N ALA A 186 6.22 7.31 -10.47
CA ALA A 186 6.63 6.50 -11.61
C ALA A 186 7.40 7.32 -12.66
N LEU A 187 6.94 8.52 -13.01
CA LEU A 187 7.62 9.39 -13.98
C LEU A 187 8.97 9.85 -13.48
N ILE A 188 9.05 10.35 -12.24
CA ILE A 188 10.31 10.82 -11.64
C ILE A 188 11.32 9.69 -11.57
N PHE A 189 10.89 8.51 -11.15
CA PHE A 189 11.77 7.35 -11.09
C PHE A 189 12.17 6.87 -12.49
N TYR A 190 11.29 6.82 -13.46
CA TYR A 190 11.60 6.42 -14.83
C TYR A 190 12.66 7.33 -15.47
N PHE A 191 12.50 8.63 -15.40
CA PHE A 191 13.48 9.57 -15.96
C PHE A 191 14.80 9.60 -15.16
N GLY A 192 14.76 9.38 -13.85
CA GLY A 192 15.94 9.23 -13.01
C GLY A 192 16.67 7.92 -13.29
N ALA A 193 15.96 6.81 -13.38
CA ALA A 193 16.52 5.48 -13.57
C ALA A 193 17.34 5.33 -14.85
N THR A 194 16.90 5.96 -15.94
CA THR A 194 17.60 5.88 -17.23
C THR A 194 18.98 6.49 -17.22
N LYS A 195 19.33 7.33 -16.22
CA LYS A 195 20.56 8.11 -16.20
C LYS A 195 21.51 7.77 -15.05
N TYR A 196 20.98 7.29 -13.90
CA TYR A 196 21.76 7.21 -12.66
C TYR A 196 21.64 5.88 -11.92
N PHE A 197 20.79 4.94 -12.37
CA PHE A 197 20.46 3.75 -11.59
C PHE A 197 21.09 2.50 -12.21
N ASP A 198 21.88 1.82 -11.43
CA ASP A 198 22.44 0.50 -11.69
C ASP A 198 21.48 -0.61 -11.19
N LEU A 199 21.87 -1.85 -11.41
CA LEU A 199 21.12 -3.02 -10.99
C LEU A 199 20.98 -3.10 -9.46
N ASP A 200 21.98 -2.63 -8.73
CA ASP A 200 21.96 -2.60 -7.27
C ASP A 200 20.90 -1.65 -6.73
N PHE A 201 20.79 -0.45 -7.32
CA PHE A 201 19.75 0.49 -6.95
C PHE A 201 18.35 -0.07 -7.23
N LEU A 202 18.18 -0.73 -8.37
CA LEU A 202 16.92 -1.36 -8.77
C LEU A 202 16.54 -2.47 -7.78
N SER A 203 17.48 -3.36 -7.44
CA SER A 203 17.34 -4.39 -6.42
C SER A 203 16.93 -3.81 -5.07
N ASN A 204 17.66 -2.79 -4.60
CA ASN A 204 17.40 -2.13 -3.33
C ASN A 204 16.02 -1.49 -3.26
N THR A 205 15.57 -0.86 -4.36
CA THR A 205 14.22 -0.26 -4.46
C THR A 205 13.13 -1.31 -4.38
N MET A 206 13.30 -2.46 -5.05
CA MET A 206 12.34 -3.56 -4.97
C MET A 206 12.28 -4.18 -3.57
N ALA A 207 13.44 -4.36 -2.92
CA ALA A 207 13.52 -4.85 -1.55
C ALA A 207 12.86 -3.89 -0.56
N PHE A 208 13.14 -2.60 -0.67
CA PHE A 208 12.51 -1.54 0.12
C PHE A 208 10.98 -1.55 -0.04
N SER A 209 10.51 -1.62 -1.29
CA SER A 209 9.06 -1.65 -1.59
C SER A 209 8.40 -2.92 -1.05
N SER A 210 9.09 -4.07 -1.08
CA SER A 210 8.62 -5.31 -0.45
C SER A 210 8.38 -5.13 1.05
N GLY A 211 9.35 -4.51 1.77
CA GLY A 211 9.21 -4.20 3.19
C GLY A 211 8.04 -3.24 3.48
N ALA A 212 7.87 -2.20 2.66
CA ALA A 212 6.77 -1.27 2.77
C ALA A 212 5.41 -1.95 2.57
N PHE A 213 5.27 -2.81 1.55
CA PHE A 213 4.04 -3.56 1.29
C PHE A 213 3.68 -4.51 2.44
N ILE A 214 4.67 -5.23 3.01
CA ILE A 214 4.44 -6.08 4.19
C ILE A 214 3.94 -5.24 5.36
N CYS A 215 4.58 -4.09 5.63
CA CYS A 215 4.19 -3.23 6.73
C CYS A 215 2.74 -2.75 6.58
N ILE A 216 2.35 -2.23 5.41
CA ILE A 216 1.00 -1.74 5.16
C ILE A 216 -0.03 -2.84 5.29
N ALA A 217 0.22 -3.99 4.66
CA ALA A 217 -0.70 -5.11 4.70
C ALA A 217 -0.95 -5.59 6.13
N LEU A 218 0.08 -5.66 6.97
CA LEU A 218 -0.02 -6.17 8.33
C LEU A 218 -0.42 -5.11 9.36
N SER A 219 -0.05 -3.84 9.16
CA SER A 219 -0.30 -2.78 10.16
C SER A 219 -1.59 -2.01 9.91
N ASP A 220 -2.01 -1.87 8.65
CA ASP A 220 -3.14 -1.04 8.26
C ASP A 220 -4.34 -1.88 7.83
N LEU A 221 -4.17 -2.71 6.82
CA LEU A 221 -5.29 -3.47 6.25
C LEU A 221 -5.78 -4.61 7.15
N LEU A 222 -4.86 -5.34 7.81
CA LEU A 222 -5.24 -6.51 8.60
C LEU A 222 -5.88 -6.16 9.95
N PRO A 223 -5.39 -5.19 10.75
CA PRO A 223 -6.05 -4.77 12.00
C PRO A 223 -7.44 -4.21 11.77
N GLU A 224 -7.64 -3.37 10.75
CA GLU A 224 -8.96 -2.83 10.39
C GLU A 224 -9.95 -3.96 10.07
N ALA A 225 -9.49 -5.02 9.40
CA ALA A 225 -10.30 -6.20 9.14
C ALA A 225 -10.67 -6.97 10.42
N HIS A 226 -9.88 -6.91 11.50
CA HIS A 226 -10.03 -7.78 12.69
C HIS A 226 -10.79 -7.14 13.87
N GLN A 227 -11.37 -5.96 13.74
CA GLN A 227 -12.04 -5.26 14.86
C GLN A 227 -13.27 -6.00 15.42
N HIS A 228 -13.87 -6.94 14.71
CA HIS A 228 -15.04 -7.69 15.16
C HIS A 228 -14.75 -9.17 15.43
N ARG A 229 -15.09 -9.62 16.65
CA ARG A 229 -14.78 -10.97 17.15
C ARG A 229 -15.47 -12.13 16.40
N HIS A 230 -16.60 -11.90 15.73
CA HIS A 230 -17.41 -12.97 15.13
C HIS A 230 -16.87 -13.49 13.79
N ASP A 231 -16.11 -12.71 13.02
CA ASP A 231 -15.75 -13.07 11.64
C ASP A 231 -14.27 -13.40 11.42
N ARG A 232 -13.48 -13.58 12.51
CA ARG A 232 -12.03 -13.81 12.45
C ARG A 232 -11.63 -14.99 11.54
N PHE A 233 -12.39 -16.08 11.60
CA PHE A 233 -12.11 -17.27 10.81
C PHE A 233 -12.32 -16.99 9.31
N THR A 234 -13.43 -16.35 8.96
CA THR A 234 -13.74 -15.97 7.57
C THR A 234 -12.70 -15.00 7.03
N LEU A 235 -12.29 -13.98 7.79
CA LEU A 235 -11.26 -13.02 7.40
C LEU A 235 -9.90 -13.70 7.20
N THR A 236 -9.54 -14.65 8.08
CA THR A 236 -8.32 -15.43 7.90
C THR A 236 -8.35 -16.27 6.63
N ILE A 237 -9.46 -16.93 6.32
CA ILE A 237 -9.61 -17.68 5.06
C ILE A 237 -9.46 -16.75 3.86
N ILE A 238 -10.09 -15.59 3.87
CA ILE A 238 -10.01 -14.63 2.77
C ILE A 238 -8.59 -14.08 2.59
N PHE A 239 -7.87 -13.83 3.69
CA PHE A 239 -6.44 -13.49 3.65
C PHE A 239 -5.62 -14.60 2.98
N LEU A 240 -5.84 -15.85 3.35
CA LEU A 240 -5.17 -17.00 2.73
C LEU A 240 -5.53 -17.16 1.24
N VAL A 241 -6.76 -16.82 0.86
CA VAL A 241 -7.15 -16.76 -0.56
C VAL A 241 -6.36 -15.71 -1.31
N GLY A 242 -6.12 -14.52 -0.72
CA GLY A 242 -5.25 -13.49 -1.28
C GLY A 242 -3.81 -13.98 -1.47
N LEU A 243 -3.25 -14.65 -0.46
CA LEU A 243 -1.92 -15.29 -0.55
C LEU A 243 -1.88 -16.37 -1.66
N LEU A 244 -2.91 -17.20 -1.74
CA LEU A 244 -3.00 -18.24 -2.77
C LEU A 244 -3.04 -17.63 -4.17
N PHE A 245 -3.75 -16.51 -4.35
CA PHE A 245 -3.82 -15.83 -5.63
C PHE A 245 -2.44 -15.31 -6.08
N SER A 246 -1.66 -14.71 -5.18
CA SER A 246 -0.29 -14.30 -5.49
C SER A 246 0.63 -15.50 -5.78
N TYR A 247 0.44 -16.62 -5.08
CA TYR A 247 1.19 -17.86 -5.34
C TYR A 247 0.86 -18.45 -6.71
N LEU A 248 -0.40 -18.43 -7.13
CA LEU A 248 -0.79 -18.86 -8.49
C LEU A 248 -0.15 -17.99 -9.57
N LEU A 249 -0.07 -16.67 -9.36
CA LEU A 249 0.68 -15.79 -10.25
C LEU A 249 2.17 -16.21 -10.32
N ARG A 250 2.76 -16.56 -9.19
CA ARG A 250 4.16 -17.05 -9.13
C ARG A 250 4.34 -18.34 -9.94
N ILE A 251 3.42 -19.30 -9.80
CA ILE A 251 3.46 -20.55 -10.59
C ILE A 251 3.37 -20.24 -12.09
N MET A 252 2.49 -19.34 -12.49
CA MET A 252 2.37 -18.94 -13.91
C MET A 252 3.67 -18.30 -14.41
N GLU A 253 4.33 -17.49 -13.61
CA GLU A 253 5.62 -16.88 -13.91
C GLU A 253 6.72 -17.95 -14.08
N VAL A 254 6.82 -18.91 -13.15
CA VAL A 254 7.78 -20.02 -13.20
C VAL A 254 7.53 -20.89 -14.43
N ASN A 255 6.28 -21.27 -14.69
CA ASN A 255 5.93 -22.13 -15.83
C ASN A 255 6.14 -21.43 -17.18
N ALA A 256 6.04 -20.11 -17.22
CA ALA A 256 6.37 -19.31 -18.42
C ALA A 256 7.88 -19.22 -18.70
N GLY A 257 8.73 -19.88 -17.90
CA GLY A 257 10.18 -19.96 -18.12
C GLY A 257 10.98 -18.79 -17.56
N LEU A 258 10.36 -17.94 -16.74
CA LEU A 258 10.95 -16.70 -16.23
C LEU A 258 11.95 -16.89 -15.06
N THR A 259 12.05 -18.10 -14.51
CA THR A 259 12.87 -18.39 -13.31
C THR A 259 13.82 -19.56 -13.49
N ARG A 260 14.23 -19.89 -14.70
CA ARG A 260 15.17 -21.02 -14.95
C ARG A 260 16.63 -20.73 -14.57
N HIS A 261 16.92 -19.69 -13.81
CA HIS A 261 18.27 -19.41 -13.30
C HIS A 261 18.21 -19.12 -11.79
N PHE A 262 18.05 -20.19 -11.01
CA PHE A 262 18.52 -20.29 -9.64
C PHE A 262 19.55 -21.40 -9.58
#